data_dcd94ccb22f89ba9864f9a77e0c45997
#
_entry.id   dcd94ccb22f89ba9864f9a77e0c45997
#
_cell.length_a   1.000
_cell.length_b   1.000
_cell.length_c   1.000
_cell.angle_alpha   90.00
_cell.angle_beta   90.00
_cell.angle_gamma   90.00
#
_symmetry.space_group_name_H-M   'P 1'
#
loop_
_entity.id
_entity.type
_entity.pdbx_description
1 polymer ?
#
loop_
_entity_poly.entity_id
_entity_poly.type
_entity_poly.pdbx_seq_one_letter_code
_entity_poly.pdbx_strand_id
1 'polypeptide(L)'
;MEANKLRVADLLHGADYNPEQWLDRPDILARDIELMKKVHCNVVSMGMFSWSMLEPEEGDYQFEWLESVINNLYDNGIYTFLSTPSGARPHWLAKKYPEVLRVEKNRVRNLFGLRHNHCYTSPAYREKVAQINGELAKRFANHPGVLLWHLSNEYGGECHCPLCQEAFRNWLKEKYQTLDALNDAWWTTFWSHRYTSWDQIESPAPHGEMMLHGLNLDWYRFVSHQTLDFVKWEKESVKSYNPELPVTINMMYYFYGINYFDTKDLIDIVSWDSYPVWHKAGTTDLEIGCDTAMMHDIMRSIKNEPFLLMESTPSMTNWQNVAKLKKPGMHMLSSMQSVAHGSNSVQYFQWRKSRGASEKFHGAVIDHYGKSDTRVFREVSELGQRLEGLTPLTKTCNQAQVAILFDWDNRWAIDDMQGPRNIGMHYKETVQQHYKAFWKMGIPTDFVDMSYDISKYKVLVAPMMYLLRNGFEQKIKVFVEAGGTLITTYWSGIVNETDLCYLEGTPHGLMDVVGLRSEENDGLFDGETNSASATTSS
;
A
#
# COMPACT_ATOMS: atom_id res chain seq x y z
N MET A 1 21.63 -14.01 4.75
CA MET A 1 20.27 -13.47 4.53
C MET A 1 19.43 -14.56 3.91
N GLU A 2 18.43 -15.05 4.61
CA GLU A 2 17.43 -15.95 4.02
C GLU A 2 16.46 -15.08 3.20
N ALA A 3 16.80 -14.85 1.94
CA ALA A 3 16.07 -13.94 1.06
C ALA A 3 14.73 -14.49 0.54
N ASN A 4 14.34 -15.71 0.89
CA ASN A 4 13.07 -16.30 0.46
C ASN A 4 12.35 -16.98 1.61
N LYS A 5 11.36 -16.29 2.18
CA LYS A 5 10.48 -16.82 3.24
C LYS A 5 9.44 -17.82 2.71
N LEU A 6 9.31 -17.93 1.39
CA LEU A 6 8.42 -18.91 0.75
C LEU A 6 9.13 -20.26 0.61
N ARG A 7 8.37 -21.35 0.75
CA ARG A 7 8.86 -22.73 0.61
C ARG A 7 9.24 -23.13 -0.82
N VAL A 8 9.02 -22.24 -1.79
CA VAL A 8 9.30 -22.45 -3.23
C VAL A 8 10.41 -21.50 -3.68
N ALA A 9 11.26 -21.98 -4.58
CA ALA A 9 12.39 -21.23 -5.09
C ALA A 9 12.07 -20.47 -6.39
N ASP A 10 10.96 -20.80 -7.03
CA ASP A 10 10.61 -20.30 -8.36
C ASP A 10 10.06 -18.88 -8.31
N LEU A 11 10.21 -18.14 -9.41
CA LEU A 11 9.41 -16.96 -9.66
C LEU A 11 7.94 -17.37 -9.78
N LEU A 12 7.08 -16.67 -9.07
CA LEU A 12 5.66 -17.00 -9.02
C LEU A 12 4.90 -16.30 -10.16
N HIS A 13 4.04 -17.05 -10.82
CA HIS A 13 3.22 -16.57 -11.92
C HIS A 13 1.80 -17.07 -11.76
N GLY A 14 0.83 -16.16 -11.74
CA GLY A 14 -0.55 -16.55 -11.49
C GLY A 14 -1.55 -15.41 -11.49
N ALA A 15 -2.64 -15.61 -10.78
CA ALA A 15 -3.73 -14.63 -10.74
C ALA A 15 -4.63 -14.82 -9.52
N ASP A 16 -5.44 -13.82 -9.25
CA ASP A 16 -6.61 -13.98 -8.39
C ASP A 16 -7.60 -14.93 -9.04
N TYR A 17 -7.95 -15.96 -8.30
CA TYR A 17 -8.87 -17.01 -8.70
C TYR A 17 -10.09 -17.00 -7.79
N ASN A 18 -11.27 -16.83 -8.39
CA ASN A 18 -12.55 -16.75 -7.69
C ASN A 18 -13.43 -17.96 -8.07
N PRO A 19 -13.07 -19.19 -7.64
CA PRO A 19 -13.80 -20.42 -8.00
C PRO A 19 -15.21 -20.45 -7.43
N GLU A 20 -15.49 -19.71 -6.35
CA GLU A 20 -16.83 -19.58 -5.76
C GLU A 20 -17.87 -19.05 -6.73
N GLN A 21 -17.47 -18.33 -7.77
CA GLN A 21 -18.35 -17.85 -8.84
C GLN A 21 -18.75 -18.95 -9.86
N TRP A 22 -18.12 -20.12 -9.79
CA TRP A 22 -18.21 -21.19 -10.79
C TRP A 22 -18.47 -22.58 -10.19
N LEU A 23 -18.87 -22.68 -8.92
CA LEU A 23 -19.08 -23.97 -8.24
C LEU A 23 -20.20 -24.80 -8.90
N ASP A 24 -21.16 -24.16 -9.56
CA ASP A 24 -22.21 -24.80 -10.37
C ASP A 24 -21.73 -25.23 -11.77
N ARG A 25 -20.45 -24.95 -12.11
CA ARG A 25 -19.84 -25.22 -13.42
C ARG A 25 -18.53 -26.01 -13.28
N PRO A 26 -18.57 -27.28 -12.86
CA PRO A 26 -17.38 -28.12 -12.69
C PRO A 26 -16.58 -28.29 -13.98
N ASP A 27 -17.22 -28.18 -15.15
CA ASP A 27 -16.56 -28.17 -16.45
C ASP A 27 -15.63 -26.96 -16.62
N ILE A 28 -15.98 -25.80 -16.09
CA ILE A 28 -15.15 -24.59 -16.11
C ILE A 28 -13.98 -24.76 -15.14
N LEU A 29 -14.23 -25.23 -13.91
CA LEU A 29 -13.17 -25.43 -12.92
C LEU A 29 -12.10 -26.44 -13.41
N ALA A 30 -12.54 -27.55 -14.03
CA ALA A 30 -11.62 -28.52 -14.61
C ALA A 30 -10.83 -27.91 -15.80
N ARG A 31 -11.50 -27.12 -16.64
CA ARG A 31 -10.87 -26.44 -17.76
C ARG A 31 -9.88 -25.39 -17.32
N ASP A 32 -10.13 -24.69 -16.22
CA ASP A 32 -9.22 -23.68 -15.67
C ASP A 32 -7.87 -24.28 -15.28
N ILE A 33 -7.83 -25.46 -14.65
CA ILE A 33 -6.57 -26.17 -14.34
C ILE A 33 -5.77 -26.45 -15.61
N GLU A 34 -6.40 -26.93 -16.67
CA GLU A 34 -5.72 -27.18 -17.96
C GLU A 34 -5.13 -25.89 -18.55
N LEU A 35 -5.86 -24.80 -18.45
CA LEU A 35 -5.44 -23.50 -18.98
C LEU A 35 -4.35 -22.87 -18.14
N MET A 36 -4.41 -22.99 -16.79
CA MET A 36 -3.37 -22.56 -15.87
C MET A 36 -2.03 -23.23 -16.17
N LYS A 37 -2.03 -24.53 -16.41
CA LYS A 37 -0.81 -25.27 -16.82
C LYS A 37 -0.24 -24.75 -18.13
N LYS A 38 -1.09 -24.39 -19.10
CA LYS A 38 -0.64 -23.87 -20.41
C LYS A 38 0.00 -22.50 -20.34
N VAL A 39 -0.33 -21.69 -19.35
CA VAL A 39 0.30 -20.38 -19.15
C VAL A 39 1.41 -20.43 -18.11
N HIS A 40 1.86 -21.63 -17.69
CA HIS A 40 2.88 -21.80 -16.66
C HIS A 40 2.52 -21.14 -15.32
N CYS A 41 1.23 -21.20 -14.95
CA CYS A 41 0.74 -20.72 -13.67
C CYS A 41 1.16 -21.70 -12.57
N ASN A 42 1.81 -21.20 -11.52
CA ASN A 42 2.28 -21.99 -10.40
C ASN A 42 1.71 -21.50 -9.04
N VAL A 43 0.95 -20.41 -9.05
CA VAL A 43 0.29 -19.86 -7.85
C VAL A 43 -1.02 -19.18 -8.20
N VAL A 44 -1.99 -19.21 -7.29
CA VAL A 44 -3.20 -18.38 -7.34
C VAL A 44 -3.49 -17.78 -5.98
N SER A 45 -4.08 -16.58 -5.95
CA SER A 45 -4.64 -15.97 -4.73
C SER A 45 -6.13 -16.26 -4.68
N MET A 46 -6.64 -16.73 -3.54
CA MET A 46 -8.05 -17.13 -3.39
C MET A 46 -8.62 -16.75 -2.03
N GLY A 47 -9.93 -16.53 -1.99
CA GLY A 47 -10.70 -16.46 -0.75
C GLY A 47 -10.99 -15.04 -0.27
N MET A 48 -10.36 -13.99 -0.81
CA MET A 48 -10.46 -12.61 -0.32
C MET A 48 -11.88 -12.06 -0.29
N PHE A 49 -12.78 -12.56 -1.15
CA PHE A 49 -14.16 -12.09 -1.25
C PHE A 49 -15.19 -13.19 -1.00
N SER A 50 -14.77 -14.31 -0.41
CA SER A 50 -15.60 -15.52 -0.30
C SER A 50 -16.35 -15.66 1.02
N TRP A 51 -16.34 -14.68 1.94
CA TRP A 51 -16.89 -14.83 3.29
C TRP A 51 -18.33 -15.38 3.29
N SER A 52 -19.22 -14.83 2.47
CA SER A 52 -20.61 -15.30 2.40
C SER A 52 -20.78 -16.73 1.86
N MET A 53 -19.78 -17.27 1.15
CA MET A 53 -19.75 -18.66 0.70
C MET A 53 -19.05 -19.58 1.71
N LEU A 54 -18.17 -19.03 2.54
CA LEU A 54 -17.46 -19.74 3.60
C LEU A 54 -18.28 -19.80 4.89
N GLU A 55 -19.13 -18.79 5.13
CA GLU A 55 -20.00 -18.67 6.30
C GLU A 55 -21.33 -18.01 5.85
N PRO A 56 -22.24 -18.78 5.19
CA PRO A 56 -23.52 -18.24 4.70
C PRO A 56 -24.45 -17.74 5.80
N GLU A 57 -24.39 -18.35 6.99
CA GLU A 57 -25.04 -17.90 8.22
C GLU A 57 -24.01 -17.91 9.35
N GLU A 58 -24.21 -17.09 10.38
CA GLU A 58 -23.28 -16.95 11.47
C GLU A 58 -22.97 -18.30 12.17
N GLY A 59 -21.72 -18.71 12.12
CA GLY A 59 -21.22 -19.96 12.72
C GLY A 59 -21.43 -21.21 11.85
N ASP A 60 -22.02 -21.08 10.66
CA ASP A 60 -22.17 -22.18 9.69
C ASP A 60 -21.01 -22.13 8.67
N TYR A 61 -19.91 -22.83 8.99
CA TYR A 61 -18.70 -22.82 8.17
C TYR A 61 -18.73 -23.92 7.11
N GLN A 62 -18.57 -23.54 5.84
CA GLN A 62 -18.64 -24.41 4.66
C GLN A 62 -17.33 -24.34 3.85
N PHE A 63 -16.32 -25.08 4.26
CA PHE A 63 -14.96 -25.04 3.68
C PHE A 63 -14.67 -26.18 2.69
N GLU A 64 -15.57 -27.14 2.50
CA GLU A 64 -15.36 -28.36 1.68
C GLU A 64 -15.06 -28.02 0.23
N TRP A 65 -15.76 -27.03 -0.33
CA TRP A 65 -15.52 -26.58 -1.70
C TRP A 65 -14.13 -25.96 -1.86
N LEU A 66 -13.71 -25.14 -0.88
CA LEU A 66 -12.41 -24.46 -0.88
C LEU A 66 -11.28 -25.50 -0.77
N GLU A 67 -11.39 -26.46 0.14
CA GLU A 67 -10.43 -27.55 0.29
C GLU A 67 -10.30 -28.39 -0.97
N SER A 68 -11.43 -28.74 -1.59
CA SER A 68 -11.45 -29.48 -2.86
C SER A 68 -10.69 -28.72 -3.96
N VAL A 69 -10.88 -27.40 -4.06
CA VAL A 69 -10.19 -26.56 -5.03
C VAL A 69 -8.69 -26.48 -4.72
N ILE A 70 -8.30 -26.25 -3.47
CA ILE A 70 -6.89 -26.17 -3.06
C ILE A 70 -6.18 -27.51 -3.33
N ASN A 71 -6.80 -28.64 -2.99
CA ASN A 71 -6.25 -29.98 -3.27
C ASN A 71 -6.03 -30.17 -4.76
N ASN A 72 -7.04 -29.86 -5.60
CA ASN A 72 -6.93 -30.03 -7.05
C ASN A 72 -5.85 -29.13 -7.67
N LEU A 73 -5.71 -27.89 -7.20
CA LEU A 73 -4.63 -27.01 -7.61
C LEU A 73 -3.26 -27.60 -7.23
N TYR A 74 -3.09 -28.01 -5.98
CA TYR A 74 -1.85 -28.57 -5.48
C TYR A 74 -1.44 -29.86 -6.19
N ASP A 75 -2.38 -30.77 -6.47
CA ASP A 75 -2.15 -32.01 -7.22
C ASP A 75 -1.70 -31.73 -8.67
N ASN A 76 -1.96 -30.52 -9.18
CA ASN A 76 -1.54 -30.05 -10.50
C ASN A 76 -0.33 -29.12 -10.45
N GLY A 77 0.37 -28.98 -9.31
CA GLY A 77 1.58 -28.19 -9.15
C GLY A 77 1.33 -26.68 -9.01
N ILE A 78 0.11 -26.28 -8.64
CA ILE A 78 -0.29 -24.87 -8.45
C ILE A 78 -0.51 -24.62 -6.96
N TYR A 79 0.23 -23.71 -6.40
CA TYR A 79 0.12 -23.29 -5.01
C TYR A 79 -0.98 -22.25 -4.80
N THR A 80 -1.33 -22.03 -3.54
CA THR A 80 -2.34 -21.05 -3.14
C THR A 80 -1.77 -20.02 -2.17
N PHE A 81 -1.99 -18.75 -2.43
CA PHE A 81 -2.02 -17.69 -1.45
C PHE A 81 -3.44 -17.63 -0.90
N LEU A 82 -3.62 -18.09 0.33
CA LEU A 82 -4.96 -18.16 0.92
C LEU A 82 -5.27 -16.86 1.64
N SER A 83 -6.35 -16.21 1.21
CA SER A 83 -6.73 -14.93 1.77
C SER A 83 -7.71 -15.09 2.94
N THR A 84 -7.59 -14.19 3.94
CA THR A 84 -8.65 -13.96 4.90
C THR A 84 -9.77 -13.14 4.24
N PRO A 85 -11.06 -13.43 4.48
CA PRO A 85 -12.15 -12.88 3.68
C PRO A 85 -12.69 -11.54 4.21
N SER A 86 -11.97 -10.88 5.11
CA SER A 86 -12.44 -9.70 5.85
C SER A 86 -12.69 -8.46 4.97
N GLY A 87 -12.11 -8.39 3.77
CA GLY A 87 -12.30 -7.26 2.85
C GLY A 87 -13.76 -7.08 2.38
N ALA A 88 -14.54 -8.16 2.34
CA ALA A 88 -15.94 -8.14 1.90
C ALA A 88 -16.80 -9.03 2.82
N ARG A 89 -17.50 -8.40 3.74
CA ARG A 89 -18.31 -9.07 4.76
C ARG A 89 -19.69 -9.53 4.23
N PRO A 90 -20.29 -10.59 4.82
CA PRO A 90 -21.62 -11.06 4.45
C PRO A 90 -22.74 -10.12 4.94
N HIS A 91 -23.90 -10.21 4.32
CA HIS A 91 -25.09 -9.42 4.66
C HIS A 91 -25.58 -9.65 6.10
N TRP A 92 -25.57 -10.90 6.57
CA TRP A 92 -26.04 -11.25 7.90
C TRP A 92 -25.28 -10.50 9.00
N LEU A 93 -23.97 -10.29 8.81
CA LEU A 93 -23.11 -9.60 9.79
C LEU A 93 -23.55 -8.13 9.95
N ALA A 94 -23.71 -7.40 8.85
CA ALA A 94 -24.17 -6.00 8.92
C ALA A 94 -25.64 -5.87 9.35
N LYS A 95 -26.47 -6.88 9.08
CA LYS A 95 -27.87 -6.88 9.51
C LYS A 95 -28.01 -7.12 11.01
N LYS A 96 -27.20 -8.04 11.55
CA LYS A 96 -27.23 -8.41 12.97
C LYS A 96 -26.46 -7.41 13.84
N TYR A 97 -25.36 -6.84 13.30
CA TYR A 97 -24.46 -5.91 13.99
C TYR A 97 -24.26 -4.62 13.18
N PRO A 98 -25.28 -3.73 13.10
CA PRO A 98 -25.23 -2.56 12.21
C PRO A 98 -24.12 -1.56 12.58
N GLU A 99 -23.59 -1.62 13.80
CA GLU A 99 -22.45 -0.80 14.24
C GLU A 99 -21.15 -1.15 13.52
N VAL A 100 -21.06 -2.29 12.84
CA VAL A 100 -19.90 -2.65 12.02
C VAL A 100 -19.79 -1.78 10.76
N LEU A 101 -20.89 -1.14 10.35
CA LEU A 101 -20.90 -0.27 9.18
C LEU A 101 -20.16 1.04 9.46
N ARG A 102 -19.36 1.46 8.52
CA ARG A 102 -18.57 2.69 8.57
C ARG A 102 -19.44 3.93 8.71
N VAL A 103 -18.92 4.94 9.40
CA VAL A 103 -19.48 6.28 9.48
C VAL A 103 -18.53 7.24 8.78
N GLU A 104 -19.04 7.98 7.81
CA GLU A 104 -18.29 8.97 7.04
C GLU A 104 -17.92 10.20 7.87
N LYS A 105 -16.99 11.01 7.37
CA LYS A 105 -16.55 12.24 8.07
C LYS A 105 -17.65 13.27 8.31
N ASN A 106 -18.76 13.22 7.57
CA ASN A 106 -19.98 13.98 7.81
C ASN A 106 -20.89 13.35 8.88
N ARG A 107 -20.44 12.31 9.57
CA ARG A 107 -21.14 11.56 10.62
C ARG A 107 -22.35 10.76 10.12
N VAL A 108 -22.47 10.50 8.83
CA VAL A 108 -23.51 9.64 8.26
C VAL A 108 -23.02 8.19 8.21
N ARG A 109 -23.80 7.27 8.78
CA ARG A 109 -23.52 5.83 8.71
C ARG A 109 -23.85 5.30 7.31
N ASN A 110 -22.91 4.55 6.74
CA ASN A 110 -23.10 3.90 5.44
C ASN A 110 -24.16 2.78 5.52
N LEU A 111 -24.77 2.51 4.40
CA LEU A 111 -25.59 1.31 4.21
C LEU A 111 -24.68 0.13 3.87
N PHE A 112 -25.25 -1.10 3.95
CA PHE A 112 -24.54 -2.29 3.48
C PHE A 112 -24.25 -2.18 1.97
N GLY A 113 -23.06 -2.58 1.58
CA GLY A 113 -22.61 -2.60 0.20
C GLY A 113 -21.12 -2.29 0.10
N LEU A 114 -20.56 -2.42 -1.10
CA LEU A 114 -19.14 -2.26 -1.37
C LEU A 114 -18.25 -3.18 -0.52
N ARG A 115 -16.96 -3.18 -0.79
CA ARG A 115 -15.90 -3.74 0.07
C ARG A 115 -15.34 -2.66 1.00
N HIS A 116 -14.66 -3.03 2.08
CA HIS A 116 -14.05 -2.13 3.08
C HIS A 116 -15.00 -1.12 3.73
N ASN A 117 -16.30 -1.36 3.68
CA ASN A 117 -17.32 -0.53 4.31
C ASN A 117 -17.62 -1.04 5.74
N HIS A 118 -16.60 -1.15 6.58
CA HIS A 118 -16.69 -1.63 7.96
C HIS A 118 -15.71 -0.88 8.86
N CYS A 119 -16.02 -0.85 10.15
CA CYS A 119 -15.25 -0.17 11.18
C CYS A 119 -14.22 -1.13 11.78
N TYR A 120 -12.93 -0.85 11.63
CA TYR A 120 -11.84 -1.64 12.23
C TYR A 120 -11.80 -1.58 13.77
N THR A 121 -12.49 -0.61 14.38
CA THR A 121 -12.59 -0.48 15.83
C THR A 121 -13.78 -1.26 16.41
N SER A 122 -14.74 -1.72 15.57
CA SER A 122 -15.91 -2.45 16.03
C SER A 122 -15.53 -3.77 16.72
N PRO A 123 -15.89 -3.98 18.00
CA PRO A 123 -15.62 -5.25 18.67
C PRO A 123 -16.30 -6.44 17.99
N ALA A 124 -17.56 -6.27 17.54
CA ALA A 124 -18.30 -7.31 16.84
C ALA A 124 -17.60 -7.69 15.52
N TYR A 125 -17.12 -6.69 14.75
CA TYR A 125 -16.39 -6.99 13.51
C TYR A 125 -15.09 -7.76 13.79
N ARG A 126 -14.28 -7.29 14.76
CA ARG A 126 -13.03 -7.96 15.16
C ARG A 126 -13.27 -9.40 15.62
N GLU A 127 -14.32 -9.61 16.44
CA GLU A 127 -14.68 -10.96 16.93
C GLU A 127 -15.00 -11.89 15.75
N LYS A 128 -15.87 -11.47 14.82
CA LYS A 128 -16.29 -12.32 13.70
C LYS A 128 -15.13 -12.59 12.73
N VAL A 129 -14.28 -11.60 12.48
CA VAL A 129 -13.05 -11.80 11.70
C VAL A 129 -12.12 -12.81 12.36
N ALA A 130 -11.88 -12.69 13.66
CA ALA A 130 -11.03 -13.65 14.37
C ALA A 130 -11.61 -15.07 14.35
N GLN A 131 -12.95 -15.22 14.43
CA GLN A 131 -13.63 -16.51 14.35
C GLN A 131 -13.43 -17.18 12.99
N ILE A 132 -13.79 -16.51 11.89
CA ILE A 132 -13.63 -17.07 10.54
C ILE A 132 -12.16 -17.35 10.21
N ASN A 133 -11.25 -16.44 10.55
CA ASN A 133 -9.82 -16.59 10.32
C ASN A 133 -9.24 -17.77 11.12
N GLY A 134 -9.69 -17.94 12.37
CA GLY A 134 -9.29 -19.07 13.21
C GLY A 134 -9.75 -20.43 12.65
N GLU A 135 -10.99 -20.53 12.18
CA GLU A 135 -11.50 -21.75 11.55
C GLU A 135 -10.81 -22.05 10.21
N LEU A 136 -10.53 -21.02 9.39
CA LEU A 136 -9.71 -21.18 8.18
C LEU A 136 -8.29 -21.66 8.51
N ALA A 137 -7.66 -21.05 9.50
CA ALA A 137 -6.30 -21.40 9.89
C ALA A 137 -6.22 -22.82 10.47
N LYS A 138 -7.18 -23.22 11.29
CA LYS A 138 -7.30 -24.58 11.82
C LYS A 138 -7.34 -25.63 10.70
N ARG A 139 -8.01 -25.34 9.59
CA ARG A 139 -8.15 -26.27 8.47
C ARG A 139 -6.97 -26.22 7.49
N PHE A 140 -6.47 -25.02 7.18
CA PHE A 140 -5.58 -24.82 6.03
C PHE A 140 -4.14 -24.41 6.38
N ALA A 141 -3.83 -23.94 7.59
CA ALA A 141 -2.50 -23.41 7.91
C ALA A 141 -1.34 -24.41 7.71
N ASN A 142 -1.62 -25.71 7.77
CA ASN A 142 -0.65 -26.78 7.54
C ASN A 142 -0.83 -27.48 6.19
N HIS A 143 -1.70 -26.99 5.31
CA HIS A 143 -1.91 -27.58 4.01
C HIS A 143 -0.69 -27.35 3.11
N PRO A 144 -0.11 -28.40 2.47
CA PRO A 144 1.13 -28.27 1.70
C PRO A 144 0.99 -27.34 0.48
N GLY A 145 -0.20 -27.19 -0.06
CA GLY A 145 -0.48 -26.29 -1.18
C GLY A 145 -0.62 -24.82 -0.78
N VAL A 146 -0.74 -24.46 0.51
CA VAL A 146 -0.85 -23.08 0.97
C VAL A 146 0.53 -22.52 1.27
N LEU A 147 0.97 -21.48 0.56
CA LEU A 147 2.30 -20.88 0.69
C LEU A 147 2.37 -19.72 1.68
N LEU A 148 1.30 -18.94 1.80
CA LEU A 148 1.21 -17.80 2.71
C LEU A 148 -0.25 -17.44 2.99
N TRP A 149 -0.46 -16.61 4.02
CA TRP A 149 -1.71 -15.91 4.26
C TRP A 149 -1.66 -14.53 3.59
N HIS A 150 -2.62 -14.28 2.70
CA HIS A 150 -2.93 -12.95 2.22
C HIS A 150 -4.03 -12.36 3.12
N LEU A 151 -3.66 -11.42 4.01
CA LEU A 151 -4.63 -10.86 4.96
C LEU A 151 -5.52 -9.85 4.25
N SER A 152 -6.84 -10.10 4.28
CA SER A 152 -7.85 -9.25 3.65
C SER A 152 -7.60 -8.98 2.15
N ASN A 153 -7.83 -7.76 1.71
CA ASN A 153 -7.47 -7.22 0.39
C ASN A 153 -7.46 -5.70 0.44
N GLU A 154 -6.35 -5.05 0.06
CA GLU A 154 -6.25 -3.60 -0.10
C GLU A 154 -6.84 -2.80 1.07
N TYR A 155 -6.34 -3.00 2.28
CA TYR A 155 -6.83 -2.29 3.47
C TYR A 155 -6.94 -0.79 3.24
N GLY A 156 -8.01 -0.17 3.74
CA GLY A 156 -8.15 1.27 3.63
C GLY A 156 -9.47 1.83 4.15
N GLY A 157 -9.54 3.16 4.05
CA GLY A 157 -10.67 3.97 4.47
C GLY A 157 -10.67 4.30 5.96
N GLU A 158 -11.39 5.33 6.30
CA GLU A 158 -11.53 5.87 7.66
C GLU A 158 -12.95 5.70 8.19
N CYS A 159 -13.12 5.71 9.51
CA CYS A 159 -14.42 5.62 10.14
C CYS A 159 -14.52 6.62 11.29
N HIS A 160 -15.57 7.43 11.31
CA HIS A 160 -15.81 8.50 12.28
C HIS A 160 -16.92 8.15 13.27
N CYS A 161 -17.19 6.87 13.52
CA CYS A 161 -18.21 6.43 14.45
C CYS A 161 -17.81 6.73 15.93
N PRO A 162 -18.74 6.66 16.90
CA PRO A 162 -18.42 6.90 18.30
C PRO A 162 -17.27 6.04 18.85
N LEU A 163 -17.13 4.77 18.41
CA LEU A 163 -16.02 3.89 18.80
C LEU A 163 -14.67 4.45 18.31
N CYS A 164 -14.61 4.92 17.06
CA CYS A 164 -13.39 5.52 16.50
C CYS A 164 -13.07 6.87 17.17
N GLN A 165 -14.08 7.69 17.53
CA GLN A 165 -13.88 8.93 18.27
C GLN A 165 -13.26 8.64 19.66
N GLU A 166 -13.74 7.63 20.35
CA GLU A 166 -13.18 7.23 21.64
C GLU A 166 -11.78 6.64 21.51
N ALA A 167 -11.56 5.76 20.53
CA ALA A 167 -10.25 5.19 20.27
C ALA A 167 -9.23 6.29 19.92
N PHE A 168 -9.61 7.30 19.12
CA PHE A 168 -8.77 8.44 18.79
C PHE A 168 -8.39 9.25 20.04
N ARG A 169 -9.35 9.58 20.90
CA ARG A 169 -9.06 10.27 22.16
C ARG A 169 -8.13 9.46 23.07
N ASN A 170 -8.28 8.14 23.12
CA ASN A 170 -7.39 7.29 23.92
C ASN A 170 -5.98 7.26 23.34
N TRP A 171 -5.84 7.14 22.01
CA TRP A 171 -4.56 7.25 21.32
C TRP A 171 -3.87 8.60 21.57
N LEU A 172 -4.62 9.71 21.57
CA LEU A 172 -4.10 11.04 21.89
C LEU A 172 -3.64 11.15 23.36
N LYS A 173 -4.38 10.54 24.30
CA LYS A 173 -3.97 10.50 25.71
C LYS A 173 -2.65 9.73 25.88
N GLU A 174 -2.47 8.64 25.16
CA GLU A 174 -1.21 7.89 25.19
C GLU A 174 -0.06 8.69 24.58
N LYS A 175 -0.31 9.44 23.50
CA LYS A 175 0.70 10.24 22.82
C LYS A 175 1.12 11.47 23.64
N TYR A 176 0.17 12.24 24.13
CA TYR A 176 0.42 13.55 24.76
C TYR A 176 0.43 13.54 26.28
N GLN A 177 -0.10 12.51 26.92
CA GLN A 177 -0.22 12.32 28.37
C GLN A 177 -1.12 13.37 29.07
N THR A 178 -0.99 14.64 28.72
CA THR A 178 -1.80 15.73 29.29
C THR A 178 -2.50 16.53 28.21
N LEU A 179 -3.65 17.11 28.56
CA LEU A 179 -4.41 17.95 27.64
C LEU A 179 -3.69 19.26 27.34
N ASP A 180 -2.90 19.78 28.27
CA ASP A 180 -2.08 20.98 28.04
C ASP A 180 -0.98 20.71 27.01
N ALA A 181 -0.30 19.56 27.09
CA ALA A 181 0.69 19.17 26.09
C ALA A 181 0.08 19.04 24.69
N LEU A 182 -1.13 18.47 24.57
CA LEU A 182 -1.87 18.42 23.31
C LEU A 182 -2.24 19.83 22.81
N ASN A 183 -2.78 20.68 23.69
CA ASN A 183 -3.14 22.04 23.33
C ASN A 183 -1.94 22.85 22.81
N ASP A 184 -0.78 22.69 23.45
CA ASP A 184 0.45 23.36 23.03
C ASP A 184 0.97 22.80 21.70
N ALA A 185 0.93 21.46 21.52
CA ALA A 185 1.36 20.79 20.29
C ALA A 185 0.47 21.12 19.08
N TRP A 186 -0.82 21.33 19.27
CA TRP A 186 -1.75 21.68 18.19
C TRP A 186 -1.96 23.19 18.04
N TRP A 187 -1.33 24.02 18.87
CA TRP A 187 -1.46 25.46 18.89
C TRP A 187 -2.92 25.94 19.01
N THR A 188 -3.68 25.30 19.89
CA THR A 188 -5.13 25.50 20.01
C THR A 188 -5.55 26.89 20.53
N THR A 189 -4.61 27.72 20.98
CA THR A 189 -4.85 29.14 21.27
C THR A 189 -5.25 29.94 20.03
N PHE A 190 -4.87 29.46 18.82
CA PHE A 190 -5.32 30.04 17.56
C PHE A 190 -6.84 29.92 17.43
N TRP A 191 -7.52 31.01 17.17
CA TRP A 191 -8.99 31.13 17.08
C TRP A 191 -9.77 30.58 18.28
N SER A 192 -9.19 30.56 19.49
CA SER A 192 -9.83 30.09 20.72
C SER A 192 -10.26 28.62 20.70
N HIS A 193 -9.48 27.75 20.06
CA HIS A 193 -9.77 26.31 19.96
C HIS A 193 -9.29 25.50 21.19
N ARG A 194 -8.80 26.15 22.27
CA ARG A 194 -8.24 25.43 23.41
C ARG A 194 -9.24 24.46 24.04
N TYR A 195 -8.88 23.20 24.09
CA TYR A 195 -9.64 22.14 24.74
C TYR A 195 -9.45 22.20 26.26
N THR A 196 -10.55 21.99 27.01
CA THR A 196 -10.56 21.93 28.46
C THR A 196 -10.89 20.54 29.02
N SER A 197 -11.34 19.63 28.15
CA SER A 197 -11.53 18.21 28.43
C SER A 197 -11.33 17.36 27.17
N TRP A 198 -10.94 16.09 27.34
CA TRP A 198 -10.68 15.17 26.25
C TRP A 198 -11.91 14.85 25.40
N ASP A 199 -13.10 14.87 25.99
CA ASP A 199 -14.36 14.57 25.31
C ASP A 199 -14.81 15.66 24.32
N GLN A 200 -14.21 16.85 24.39
CA GLN A 200 -14.41 17.92 23.40
C GLN A 200 -13.69 17.66 22.08
N ILE A 201 -12.72 16.73 22.05
CA ILE A 201 -11.94 16.44 20.86
C ILE A 201 -12.73 15.48 19.96
N GLU A 202 -12.95 15.91 18.72
CA GLU A 202 -13.54 15.11 17.64
C GLU A 202 -12.59 15.02 16.45
N SER A 203 -12.74 13.97 15.66
CA SER A 203 -12.01 13.86 14.38
C SER A 203 -12.41 14.98 13.42
N PRO A 204 -11.52 15.37 12.48
CA PRO A 204 -11.81 16.41 11.49
C PRO A 204 -13.12 16.17 10.75
N ALA A 205 -13.87 17.24 10.46
CA ALA A 205 -15.17 17.16 9.78
C ALA A 205 -15.42 18.38 8.89
N PRO A 206 -16.05 18.21 7.71
CA PRO A 206 -16.33 19.33 6.78
C PRO A 206 -17.24 20.42 7.36
N HIS A 207 -17.98 20.09 8.42
CA HIS A 207 -18.90 20.98 9.12
C HIS A 207 -18.48 21.22 10.59
N GLY A 208 -17.23 20.91 10.91
CA GLY A 208 -16.61 21.08 12.22
C GLY A 208 -15.20 21.65 12.10
N GLU A 209 -14.27 21.12 12.88
CA GLU A 209 -12.87 21.55 12.86
C GLU A 209 -12.10 20.96 11.66
N MET A 210 -11.42 21.82 10.92
CA MET A 210 -10.56 21.46 9.80
C MET A 210 -9.28 22.32 9.72
N MET A 211 -9.13 23.31 10.60
CA MET A 211 -8.07 24.33 10.51
C MET A 211 -6.93 24.11 11.52
N LEU A 212 -7.07 23.14 12.40
CA LEU A 212 -6.00 22.72 13.31
C LEU A 212 -5.17 21.63 12.61
N HIS A 213 -4.04 22.03 12.02
CA HIS A 213 -3.17 21.10 11.27
C HIS A 213 -2.67 19.94 12.14
N GLY A 214 -2.34 20.20 13.43
CA GLY A 214 -1.96 19.16 14.37
C GLY A 214 -3.06 18.10 14.60
N LEU A 215 -4.33 18.51 14.65
CA LEU A 215 -5.49 17.59 14.72
C LEU A 215 -5.60 16.75 13.44
N ASN A 216 -5.51 17.39 12.26
CA ASN A 216 -5.63 16.71 10.96
C ASN A 216 -4.51 15.68 10.78
N LEU A 217 -3.27 16.06 11.08
CA LEU A 217 -2.10 15.20 10.99
C LEU A 217 -2.21 14.00 11.95
N ASP A 218 -2.63 14.23 13.18
CA ASP A 218 -2.82 13.15 14.16
C ASP A 218 -4.00 12.25 13.81
N TRP A 219 -5.03 12.76 13.14
CA TRP A 219 -6.09 11.91 12.60
C TRP A 219 -5.57 10.97 11.51
N TYR A 220 -4.75 11.43 10.57
CA TYR A 220 -4.14 10.56 9.55
C TYR A 220 -3.24 9.49 10.18
N ARG A 221 -2.43 9.86 11.16
CA ARG A 221 -1.60 8.92 11.93
C ARG A 221 -2.44 7.88 12.67
N PHE A 222 -3.52 8.32 13.31
CA PHE A 222 -4.45 7.42 14.00
C PHE A 222 -5.14 6.46 13.03
N VAL A 223 -5.60 6.91 11.87
CA VAL A 223 -6.23 6.05 10.86
C VAL A 223 -5.24 4.98 10.36
N SER A 224 -4.00 5.38 10.09
CA SER A 224 -2.94 4.44 9.72
C SER A 224 -2.67 3.43 10.85
N HIS A 225 -2.46 3.91 12.07
CA HIS A 225 -2.26 3.08 13.26
C HIS A 225 -3.41 2.10 13.48
N GLN A 226 -4.66 2.57 13.45
CA GLN A 226 -5.85 1.76 13.68
C GLN A 226 -6.03 0.68 12.60
N THR A 227 -5.67 0.99 11.36
CA THR A 227 -5.69 0.00 10.27
C THR A 227 -4.62 -1.07 10.51
N LEU A 228 -3.40 -0.69 10.86
CA LEU A 228 -2.31 -1.62 11.12
C LEU A 228 -2.54 -2.45 12.40
N ASP A 229 -3.19 -1.88 13.42
CA ASP A 229 -3.64 -2.63 14.59
C ASP A 229 -4.65 -3.72 14.21
N PHE A 230 -5.56 -3.42 13.29
CA PHE A 230 -6.48 -4.43 12.75
C PHE A 230 -5.75 -5.50 11.92
N VAL A 231 -4.77 -5.12 11.09
CA VAL A 231 -3.90 -6.09 10.38
C VAL A 231 -3.20 -7.02 11.36
N LYS A 232 -2.67 -6.46 12.46
CA LYS A 232 -2.06 -7.25 13.54
C LYS A 232 -3.05 -8.24 14.15
N TRP A 233 -4.27 -7.82 14.40
CA TRP A 233 -5.36 -8.66 14.91
C TRP A 233 -5.66 -9.83 13.96
N GLU A 234 -5.76 -9.59 12.66
CA GLU A 234 -5.94 -10.65 11.66
C GLU A 234 -4.73 -11.60 11.61
N LYS A 235 -3.51 -11.04 11.60
CA LYS A 235 -2.28 -11.84 11.64
C LYS A 235 -2.26 -12.80 12.83
N GLU A 236 -2.57 -12.32 14.03
CA GLU A 236 -2.58 -13.12 15.25
C GLU A 236 -3.60 -14.26 15.15
N SER A 237 -4.76 -14.02 14.57
CA SER A 237 -5.80 -15.04 14.41
C SER A 237 -5.38 -16.20 13.50
N VAL A 238 -4.65 -15.95 12.41
CA VAL A 238 -4.18 -17.01 11.49
C VAL A 238 -2.87 -17.66 11.93
N LYS A 239 -1.99 -16.90 12.59
CA LYS A 239 -0.69 -17.42 13.07
C LYS A 239 -0.81 -18.37 14.27
N SER A 240 -1.96 -18.39 14.94
CA SER A 240 -2.20 -19.27 16.11
C SER A 240 -2.06 -20.77 15.80
N TYR A 241 -2.25 -21.20 14.55
CA TYR A 241 -2.17 -22.60 14.12
C TYR A 241 -0.87 -22.96 13.41
N ASN A 242 -0.23 -22.01 12.74
CA ASN A 242 1.09 -22.18 12.13
C ASN A 242 1.85 -20.85 12.12
N PRO A 243 2.70 -20.58 13.13
CA PRO A 243 3.48 -19.36 13.22
C PRO A 243 4.45 -19.16 12.05
N GLU A 244 4.91 -20.24 11.43
CA GLU A 244 5.92 -20.22 10.36
C GLU A 244 5.34 -19.87 8.99
N LEU A 245 4.02 -20.05 8.80
CA LEU A 245 3.39 -19.70 7.51
C LEU A 245 3.41 -18.17 7.32
N PRO A 246 4.08 -17.65 6.28
CA PRO A 246 4.23 -16.20 6.11
C PRO A 246 2.91 -15.48 5.93
N VAL A 247 2.88 -14.18 6.26
CA VAL A 247 1.75 -13.29 6.00
C VAL A 247 2.15 -12.11 5.14
N THR A 248 1.23 -11.67 4.29
CA THR A 248 1.34 -10.45 3.49
C THR A 248 0.03 -9.67 3.47
N ILE A 249 0.11 -8.40 3.10
CA ILE A 249 -1.03 -7.56 2.68
C ILE A 249 -0.70 -6.98 1.31
N ASN A 250 -1.67 -6.89 0.40
CA ASN A 250 -1.47 -6.21 -0.86
C ASN A 250 -1.67 -4.70 -0.70
N MET A 251 -0.63 -3.95 -1.01
CA MET A 251 -0.60 -2.49 -0.88
C MET A 251 -1.03 -1.83 -2.18
N MET A 252 -1.67 -0.67 -2.08
CA MET A 252 -2.12 0.10 -3.23
C MET A 252 -1.10 1.20 -3.60
N TYR A 253 -1.21 1.68 -4.82
CA TYR A 253 -0.38 2.74 -5.36
C TYR A 253 -0.49 4.05 -4.55
N TYR A 254 0.61 4.51 -3.94
CA TYR A 254 0.71 5.73 -3.12
C TYR A 254 -0.51 5.98 -2.20
N PHE A 255 -1.08 4.91 -1.64
CA PHE A 255 -2.29 5.03 -0.84
C PHE A 255 -2.10 6.02 0.31
N TYR A 256 -3.08 6.91 0.49
CA TYR A 256 -2.97 8.02 1.42
C TYR A 256 -3.20 7.61 2.88
N GLY A 257 -4.03 6.62 3.11
CA GLY A 257 -4.57 6.28 4.43
C GLY A 257 -3.68 5.39 5.30
N ILE A 258 -2.52 4.92 4.81
CA ILE A 258 -1.61 4.05 5.56
C ILE A 258 -0.17 4.46 5.26
N ASN A 259 0.62 4.67 6.30
CA ASN A 259 2.07 4.73 6.17
C ASN A 259 2.62 3.32 5.94
N TYR A 260 2.99 3.00 4.73
CA TYR A 260 3.47 1.65 4.38
C TYR A 260 4.82 1.29 5.01
N PHE A 261 5.64 2.26 5.39
CA PHE A 261 6.89 1.96 6.11
C PHE A 261 6.64 1.35 7.50
N ASP A 262 5.50 1.66 8.14
CA ASP A 262 5.11 1.08 9.43
C ASP A 262 4.72 -0.41 9.34
N THR A 263 4.56 -0.96 8.13
CA THR A 263 4.28 -2.38 7.91
C THR A 263 5.52 -3.28 8.05
N LYS A 264 6.72 -2.70 8.06
CA LYS A 264 8.01 -3.40 8.00
C LYS A 264 8.11 -4.60 8.95
N ASP A 265 7.71 -4.42 10.20
CA ASP A 265 7.79 -5.46 11.23
C ASP A 265 6.46 -6.22 11.42
N LEU A 266 5.41 -5.77 10.75
CA LEU A 266 4.09 -6.35 10.86
C LEU A 266 3.87 -7.52 9.90
N ILE A 267 4.33 -7.41 8.66
CA ILE A 267 4.18 -8.43 7.62
C ILE A 267 5.50 -9.18 7.36
N ASP A 268 5.40 -10.42 6.92
CA ASP A 268 6.59 -11.23 6.59
C ASP A 268 7.13 -10.90 5.20
N ILE A 269 6.26 -10.68 4.23
CA ILE A 269 6.60 -10.38 2.82
C ILE A 269 5.82 -9.15 2.38
N VAL A 270 6.50 -8.21 1.73
CA VAL A 270 5.85 -7.05 1.11
C VAL A 270 5.18 -7.47 -0.19
N SER A 271 3.95 -7.02 -0.41
CA SER A 271 3.28 -7.18 -1.70
C SER A 271 2.43 -5.97 -2.07
N TRP A 272 2.16 -5.78 -3.36
CA TRP A 272 1.37 -4.65 -3.81
C TRP A 272 0.69 -4.89 -5.16
N ASP A 273 -0.22 -3.98 -5.54
CA ASP A 273 -1.07 -4.04 -6.71
C ASP A 273 -0.74 -2.90 -7.66
N SER A 274 -0.40 -3.23 -8.91
CA SER A 274 0.12 -2.29 -9.90
C SER A 274 -0.79 -2.18 -11.13
N TYR A 275 -1.46 -1.04 -11.24
CA TYR A 275 -2.40 -0.75 -12.33
C TYR A 275 -2.07 0.55 -13.08
N PRO A 276 -0.87 0.68 -13.67
CA PRO A 276 -0.51 1.86 -14.43
C PRO A 276 -1.39 2.03 -15.67
N VAL A 277 -1.80 3.27 -15.94
CA VAL A 277 -2.63 3.62 -17.10
C VAL A 277 -1.72 3.83 -18.31
N TRP A 278 -1.26 2.73 -18.90
CA TRP A 278 -0.43 2.78 -20.11
C TRP A 278 -1.13 3.45 -21.28
N HIS A 279 -0.36 4.11 -22.14
CA HIS A 279 -0.83 4.80 -23.35
C HIS A 279 -1.83 5.94 -23.07
N LYS A 280 -1.76 6.54 -21.87
CA LYS A 280 -2.59 7.66 -21.46
C LYS A 280 -2.25 8.91 -22.31
N ALA A 281 -3.27 9.61 -22.80
CA ALA A 281 -3.08 10.88 -23.47
C ALA A 281 -2.48 11.94 -22.53
N GLY A 282 -1.61 12.81 -23.07
CA GLY A 282 -0.97 13.90 -22.30
C GLY A 282 0.25 13.47 -21.48
N THR A 283 0.67 12.20 -21.56
CA THR A 283 1.91 11.70 -20.95
C THR A 283 2.53 10.62 -21.83
N THR A 284 3.75 10.21 -21.55
CA THR A 284 4.44 9.16 -22.29
C THR A 284 4.47 7.85 -21.49
N ASP A 285 4.56 6.71 -22.17
CA ASP A 285 4.75 5.42 -21.50
C ASP A 285 6.07 5.38 -20.70
N LEU A 286 7.06 6.19 -21.08
CA LEU A 286 8.29 6.36 -20.29
C LEU A 286 8.03 6.98 -18.93
N GLU A 287 7.20 8.04 -18.87
CA GLU A 287 6.81 8.70 -17.62
C GLU A 287 6.00 7.76 -16.72
N ILE A 288 5.06 7.02 -17.31
CA ILE A 288 4.26 6.02 -16.61
C ILE A 288 5.15 4.89 -16.09
N GLY A 289 6.10 4.43 -16.90
CA GLY A 289 7.08 3.41 -16.51
C GLY A 289 7.99 3.87 -15.38
N CYS A 290 8.43 5.13 -15.39
CA CYS A 290 9.22 5.72 -14.31
C CYS A 290 8.44 5.79 -12.98
N ASP A 291 7.18 6.24 -13.03
CA ASP A 291 6.31 6.30 -11.86
C ASP A 291 6.02 4.91 -11.28
N THR A 292 5.80 3.92 -12.15
CA THR A 292 5.62 2.51 -11.77
C THR A 292 6.89 1.93 -11.14
N ALA A 293 8.06 2.22 -11.73
CA ALA A 293 9.35 1.81 -11.20
C ALA A 293 9.64 2.39 -9.82
N MET A 294 9.30 3.68 -9.61
CA MET A 294 9.41 4.32 -8.30
C MET A 294 8.59 3.56 -7.25
N MET A 295 7.38 3.15 -7.60
CA MET A 295 6.54 2.40 -6.68
C MET A 295 7.09 1.00 -6.37
N HIS A 296 7.63 0.29 -7.37
CA HIS A 296 8.34 -0.97 -7.16
C HIS A 296 9.52 -0.81 -6.19
N ASP A 297 10.32 0.24 -6.36
CA ASP A 297 11.47 0.52 -5.49
C ASP A 297 11.05 0.93 -4.07
N ILE A 298 9.94 1.67 -3.90
CA ILE A 298 9.37 1.94 -2.57
C ILE A 298 9.01 0.63 -1.88
N MET A 299 8.28 -0.27 -2.55
CA MET A 299 7.88 -1.55 -1.96
C MET A 299 9.07 -2.43 -1.59
N ARG A 300 10.06 -2.53 -2.46
CA ARG A 300 11.31 -3.24 -2.16
C ARG A 300 12.01 -2.62 -0.94
N SER A 301 12.02 -1.30 -0.82
CA SER A 301 12.75 -0.58 0.21
C SER A 301 12.15 -0.72 1.61
N ILE A 302 10.86 -1.03 1.75
CA ILE A 302 10.21 -1.21 3.06
C ILE A 302 10.99 -2.22 3.92
N LYS A 303 11.44 -3.33 3.34
CA LYS A 303 12.23 -4.36 4.04
C LYS A 303 13.65 -4.53 3.49
N ASN A 304 14.02 -3.86 2.41
CA ASN A 304 15.20 -4.13 1.60
C ASN A 304 15.28 -5.61 1.16
N GLU A 305 14.16 -6.19 0.84
CA GLU A 305 13.97 -7.58 0.41
C GLU A 305 13.12 -7.61 -0.87
N PRO A 306 13.15 -8.72 -1.64
CA PRO A 306 12.22 -8.90 -2.73
C PRO A 306 10.76 -8.79 -2.26
N PHE A 307 9.90 -8.29 -3.14
CA PHE A 307 8.47 -8.16 -2.91
C PHE A 307 7.65 -9.06 -3.84
N LEU A 308 6.34 -9.11 -3.66
CA LEU A 308 5.41 -9.78 -4.57
C LEU A 308 4.55 -8.74 -5.30
N LEU A 309 4.44 -8.87 -6.62
CA LEU A 309 3.39 -8.22 -7.39
C LEU A 309 2.16 -9.11 -7.33
N MET A 310 1.20 -8.74 -6.43
CA MET A 310 0.02 -9.56 -6.16
C MET A 310 -1.07 -9.36 -7.20
N GLU A 311 -1.22 -8.13 -7.67
CA GLU A 311 -2.18 -7.81 -8.70
C GLU A 311 -1.58 -6.91 -9.79
N SER A 312 -1.97 -7.18 -11.01
CA SER A 312 -1.80 -6.33 -12.17
C SER A 312 -2.89 -6.68 -13.18
N THR A 313 -2.99 -5.97 -14.30
CA THR A 313 -3.90 -6.42 -15.35
C THR A 313 -3.14 -7.02 -16.54
N PRO A 314 -3.56 -8.16 -17.09
CA PRO A 314 -2.97 -8.65 -18.34
C PRO A 314 -3.38 -7.81 -19.55
N SER A 315 -4.45 -6.98 -19.45
CA SER A 315 -4.92 -6.19 -20.59
C SER A 315 -5.39 -4.77 -20.21
N MET A 316 -6.45 -4.62 -19.42
CA MET A 316 -7.01 -3.32 -19.04
C MET A 316 -7.68 -3.38 -17.67
N THR A 317 -7.91 -2.20 -17.08
CA THR A 317 -8.74 -2.00 -15.88
C THR A 317 -10.06 -1.33 -16.28
N ASN A 318 -11.20 -1.85 -15.82
CA ASN A 318 -12.51 -1.30 -16.21
C ASN A 318 -13.00 -0.15 -15.30
N TRP A 319 -12.36 0.05 -14.17
CA TRP A 319 -12.69 1.11 -13.20
C TRP A 319 -11.96 2.44 -13.48
N GLN A 320 -11.08 2.50 -14.47
CA GLN A 320 -10.51 3.75 -14.97
C GLN A 320 -11.55 4.53 -15.79
N ASN A 321 -11.48 5.87 -15.80
CA ASN A 321 -12.36 6.71 -16.61
C ASN A 321 -12.37 6.30 -18.09
N VAL A 322 -11.24 5.87 -18.59
CA VAL A 322 -11.09 5.24 -19.92
C VAL A 322 -10.28 3.95 -19.74
N ALA A 323 -10.93 2.82 -20.01
CA ALA A 323 -10.31 1.50 -19.96
C ALA A 323 -9.39 1.29 -21.17
N LYS A 324 -8.15 1.71 -21.07
CA LYS A 324 -7.17 1.60 -22.15
C LYS A 324 -6.52 0.22 -22.15
N LEU A 325 -6.54 -0.46 -23.30
CA LEU A 325 -5.86 -1.74 -23.47
C LEU A 325 -4.33 -1.55 -23.49
N LYS A 326 -3.60 -2.46 -22.85
CA LYS A 326 -2.18 -2.63 -23.11
C LYS A 326 -1.97 -3.01 -24.57
N LYS A 327 -1.15 -2.27 -25.30
CA LYS A 327 -0.72 -2.62 -26.65
C LYS A 327 0.09 -3.92 -26.63
N PRO A 328 0.16 -4.65 -27.76
CA PRO A 328 1.03 -5.82 -27.88
C PRO A 328 2.45 -5.55 -27.38
N GLY A 329 2.99 -6.44 -26.56
CA GLY A 329 4.32 -6.32 -25.94
C GLY A 329 4.37 -5.52 -24.64
N MET A 330 3.39 -4.63 -24.35
CA MET A 330 3.40 -3.85 -23.11
C MET A 330 3.18 -4.73 -21.86
N HIS A 331 2.42 -5.81 -21.99
CA HIS A 331 2.27 -6.77 -20.90
C HIS A 331 3.61 -7.38 -20.49
N MET A 332 4.40 -7.87 -21.46
CA MET A 332 5.74 -8.40 -21.21
C MET A 332 6.66 -7.35 -20.58
N LEU A 333 6.71 -6.13 -21.16
CA LEU A 333 7.58 -5.06 -20.69
C LEU A 333 7.26 -4.66 -19.24
N SER A 334 5.99 -4.41 -18.91
CA SER A 334 5.59 -4.00 -17.57
C SER A 334 5.82 -5.08 -16.52
N SER A 335 5.61 -6.36 -16.87
CA SER A 335 5.87 -7.49 -15.99
C SER A 335 7.38 -7.70 -15.76
N MET A 336 8.19 -7.62 -16.80
CA MET A 336 9.65 -7.71 -16.66
C MET A 336 10.23 -6.52 -15.89
N GLN A 337 9.63 -5.34 -15.97
CA GLN A 337 10.01 -4.20 -15.14
C GLN A 337 9.83 -4.53 -13.65
N SER A 338 8.70 -5.10 -13.23
CA SER A 338 8.50 -5.46 -11.82
C SER A 338 9.56 -6.45 -11.32
N VAL A 339 9.89 -7.47 -12.13
CA VAL A 339 10.96 -8.45 -11.82
C VAL A 339 12.33 -7.76 -11.71
N ALA A 340 12.65 -6.85 -12.64
CA ALA A 340 13.92 -6.10 -12.64
C ALA A 340 14.05 -5.20 -11.39
N HIS A 341 12.94 -4.73 -10.82
CA HIS A 341 12.89 -3.95 -9.58
C HIS A 341 12.77 -4.81 -8.31
N GLY A 342 12.81 -6.14 -8.43
CA GLY A 342 12.90 -7.06 -7.29
C GLY A 342 11.61 -7.80 -6.95
N SER A 343 10.63 -7.86 -7.85
CA SER A 343 9.46 -8.71 -7.63
C SER A 343 9.79 -10.19 -7.85
N ASN A 344 9.39 -11.03 -6.88
CA ASN A 344 9.43 -12.48 -6.99
C ASN A 344 8.13 -13.08 -7.53
N SER A 345 7.18 -12.26 -7.96
CA SER A 345 5.94 -12.73 -8.60
C SER A 345 5.45 -11.78 -9.69
N VAL A 346 4.65 -12.33 -10.59
CA VAL A 346 3.77 -11.58 -11.50
C VAL A 346 2.39 -12.23 -11.43
N GLN A 347 1.44 -11.54 -10.83
CA GLN A 347 0.07 -12.00 -10.71
C GLN A 347 -0.92 -10.98 -11.28
N TYR A 348 -2.10 -11.46 -11.60
CA TYR A 348 -3.14 -10.68 -12.28
C TYR A 348 -4.44 -10.69 -11.52
N PHE A 349 -5.11 -9.58 -11.44
CA PHE A 349 -6.55 -9.53 -11.32
C PHE A 349 -7.12 -9.51 -12.76
N GLN A 350 -7.75 -10.61 -13.23
CA GLN A 350 -8.01 -11.87 -12.57
C GLN A 350 -7.76 -13.06 -13.52
N TRP A 351 -7.87 -14.27 -13.01
CA TRP A 351 -7.76 -15.46 -13.85
C TRP A 351 -8.85 -15.52 -14.93
N ARG A 352 -10.12 -15.49 -14.51
CA ARG A 352 -11.29 -15.56 -15.41
C ARG A 352 -12.24 -14.40 -15.15
N LYS A 353 -12.71 -13.72 -16.21
CA LYS A 353 -13.72 -12.66 -16.08
C LYS A 353 -14.99 -13.19 -15.42
N SER A 354 -15.45 -12.46 -14.41
CA SER A 354 -16.77 -12.70 -13.82
C SER A 354 -17.89 -12.41 -14.81
N ARG A 355 -19.04 -13.09 -14.63
CA ARG A 355 -20.22 -12.90 -15.50
C ARG A 355 -21.02 -11.64 -15.20
N GLY A 356 -20.86 -11.11 -14.01
CA GLY A 356 -21.67 -10.02 -13.50
C GLY A 356 -20.88 -9.03 -12.64
N ALA A 357 -21.61 -8.14 -12.00
CA ALA A 357 -21.10 -7.07 -11.13
C ALA A 357 -20.22 -6.04 -11.84
N SER A 358 -19.62 -5.13 -11.03
CA SER A 358 -18.92 -3.97 -11.55
C SER A 358 -17.68 -4.30 -12.37
N GLU A 359 -16.99 -5.40 -12.06
CA GLU A 359 -15.70 -5.79 -12.66
C GLU A 359 -15.82 -6.84 -13.78
N LYS A 360 -17.03 -7.10 -14.27
CA LYS A 360 -17.27 -8.08 -15.36
C LYS A 360 -16.48 -7.79 -16.65
N PHE A 361 -16.04 -6.56 -16.86
CA PHE A 361 -15.21 -6.16 -18.00
C PHE A 361 -13.75 -5.93 -17.66
N HIS A 362 -13.36 -6.14 -16.40
CA HIS A 362 -11.94 -6.06 -16.03
C HIS A 362 -11.10 -7.05 -16.86
N GLY A 363 -9.84 -6.70 -17.11
CA GLY A 363 -8.90 -7.61 -17.77
C GLY A 363 -8.76 -8.93 -17.02
N ALA A 364 -8.64 -10.00 -17.75
CA ALA A 364 -8.42 -11.33 -17.19
C ALA A 364 -7.58 -12.17 -18.15
N VAL A 365 -6.98 -13.22 -17.64
CA VAL A 365 -6.24 -14.19 -18.49
C VAL A 365 -7.21 -14.92 -19.42
N ILE A 366 -8.37 -15.31 -18.86
CA ILE A 366 -9.47 -15.94 -19.61
C ILE A 366 -10.65 -14.96 -19.65
N ASP A 367 -11.04 -14.56 -20.85
CA ASP A 367 -12.20 -13.71 -21.08
C ASP A 367 -13.52 -14.51 -21.14
N HIS A 368 -14.64 -13.84 -21.44
CA HIS A 368 -15.95 -14.48 -21.56
C HIS A 368 -16.03 -15.53 -22.69
N TYR A 369 -15.16 -15.46 -23.70
CA TYR A 369 -15.06 -16.46 -24.74
C TYR A 369 -14.52 -17.80 -24.22
N GLY A 370 -13.73 -17.78 -23.13
CA GLY A 370 -13.29 -18.98 -22.42
C GLY A 370 -12.22 -19.83 -23.11
N LYS A 371 -11.54 -19.31 -24.14
CA LYS A 371 -10.57 -20.06 -24.93
C LYS A 371 -9.14 -19.50 -24.83
N SER A 372 -8.19 -20.31 -25.28
CA SER A 372 -6.74 -20.03 -25.19
C SER A 372 -6.13 -19.40 -26.45
N ASP A 373 -6.92 -19.10 -27.46
CA ASP A 373 -6.44 -18.53 -28.73
C ASP A 373 -6.51 -17.00 -28.81
N THR A 374 -6.69 -16.33 -27.65
CA THR A 374 -6.68 -14.87 -27.55
C THR A 374 -5.26 -14.32 -27.49
N ARG A 375 -5.07 -13.04 -27.86
CA ARG A 375 -3.78 -12.35 -27.71
C ARG A 375 -3.30 -12.34 -26.28
N VAL A 376 -4.19 -11.99 -25.34
CA VAL A 376 -3.86 -11.91 -23.91
C VAL A 376 -3.36 -13.25 -23.38
N PHE A 377 -4.05 -14.34 -23.70
CA PHE A 377 -3.62 -15.68 -23.27
C PHE A 377 -2.22 -16.04 -23.79
N ARG A 378 -1.93 -15.74 -25.07
CA ARG A 378 -0.60 -16.01 -25.65
C ARG A 378 0.50 -15.18 -24.98
N GLU A 379 0.25 -13.87 -24.74
CA GLU A 379 1.23 -13.00 -24.07
C GLU A 379 1.49 -13.44 -22.62
N VAL A 380 0.45 -13.87 -21.89
CA VAL A 380 0.58 -14.41 -20.53
C VAL A 380 1.37 -15.73 -20.54
N SER A 381 1.07 -16.63 -21.50
CA SER A 381 1.81 -17.90 -21.66
C SER A 381 3.29 -17.67 -21.98
N GLU A 382 3.59 -16.74 -22.88
CA GLU A 382 4.99 -16.39 -23.21
C GLU A 382 5.74 -15.83 -22.00
N LEU A 383 5.10 -14.97 -21.21
CA LEU A 383 5.71 -14.47 -19.98
C LEU A 383 5.97 -15.58 -18.98
N GLY A 384 4.97 -16.44 -18.71
CA GLY A 384 5.13 -17.57 -17.78
C GLY A 384 6.32 -18.46 -18.15
N GLN A 385 6.47 -18.81 -19.43
CA GLN A 385 7.61 -19.58 -19.92
C GLN A 385 8.96 -18.86 -19.69
N ARG A 386 9.00 -17.52 -19.85
CA ARG A 386 10.22 -16.74 -19.58
C ARG A 386 10.57 -16.71 -18.11
N LEU A 387 9.58 -16.59 -17.23
CA LEU A 387 9.79 -16.52 -15.79
C LEU A 387 10.40 -17.81 -15.23
N GLU A 388 10.06 -19.00 -15.77
CA GLU A 388 10.70 -20.27 -15.38
C GLU A 388 12.22 -20.21 -15.55
N GLY A 389 12.72 -19.56 -16.62
CA GLY A 389 14.16 -19.38 -16.87
C GLY A 389 14.85 -18.36 -15.96
N LEU A 390 14.10 -17.59 -15.19
CA LEU A 390 14.60 -16.50 -14.35
C LEU A 390 14.60 -16.82 -12.85
N THR A 391 14.28 -18.04 -12.45
CA THR A 391 14.31 -18.52 -11.06
C THR A 391 15.56 -18.09 -10.27
N PRO A 392 16.79 -18.06 -10.82
CA PRO A 392 17.96 -17.59 -10.07
C PRO A 392 17.86 -16.16 -9.53
N LEU A 393 17.01 -15.30 -10.14
CA LEU A 393 16.81 -13.92 -9.70
C LEU A 393 16.13 -13.81 -8.33
N THR A 394 15.35 -14.81 -7.90
CA THR A 394 14.66 -14.82 -6.59
C THR A 394 15.62 -14.71 -5.39
N LYS A 395 16.91 -15.02 -5.60
CA LYS A 395 17.97 -14.97 -4.60
C LYS A 395 18.78 -13.67 -4.66
N THR A 396 18.44 -12.76 -5.56
CA THR A 396 19.18 -11.51 -5.75
C THR A 396 18.51 -10.36 -5.02
N CYS A 397 19.31 -9.38 -4.64
CA CYS A 397 18.85 -8.15 -4.02
C CYS A 397 19.66 -6.97 -4.56
N ASN A 398 19.00 -5.88 -4.88
CA ASN A 398 19.66 -4.64 -5.28
C ASN A 398 20.44 -4.03 -4.10
N GLN A 399 21.63 -3.49 -4.41
CA GLN A 399 22.48 -2.78 -3.44
C GLN A 399 22.49 -1.30 -3.83
N ALA A 400 21.52 -0.53 -3.34
CA ALA A 400 21.45 0.89 -3.61
C ALA A 400 22.45 1.69 -2.76
N GLN A 401 23.11 2.67 -3.38
CA GLN A 401 23.98 3.65 -2.70
C GLN A 401 23.28 5.02 -2.61
N VAL A 402 22.13 5.16 -3.22
CA VAL A 402 21.29 6.36 -3.21
C VAL A 402 20.00 6.04 -2.45
N ALA A 403 19.64 6.91 -1.52
CA ALA A 403 18.32 6.90 -0.89
C ALA A 403 17.56 8.19 -1.24
N ILE A 404 16.26 8.07 -1.43
CA ILE A 404 15.36 9.21 -1.55
C ILE A 404 14.38 9.17 -0.39
N LEU A 405 14.23 10.30 0.28
CA LEU A 405 13.24 10.47 1.35
C LEU A 405 11.83 10.52 0.74
N PHE A 406 10.97 9.60 1.17
CA PHE A 406 9.53 9.64 0.93
C PHE A 406 8.83 9.34 2.25
N ASP A 407 8.24 10.33 2.86
CA ASP A 407 7.70 10.27 4.22
C ASP A 407 6.20 10.59 4.21
N TRP A 408 5.37 9.69 4.77
CA TRP A 408 3.92 9.87 4.80
C TRP A 408 3.50 11.03 5.69
N ASP A 409 4.12 11.20 6.87
CA ASP A 409 3.84 12.33 7.75
C ASP A 409 4.12 13.66 7.05
N ASN A 410 5.26 13.74 6.38
CA ASN A 410 5.62 14.91 5.58
C ASN A 410 4.64 15.17 4.43
N ARG A 411 4.17 14.10 3.76
CA ARG A 411 3.15 14.19 2.74
C ARG A 411 1.82 14.71 3.29
N TRP A 412 1.35 14.13 4.40
CA TRP A 412 0.11 14.57 5.04
C TRP A 412 0.16 16.03 5.48
N ALA A 413 1.28 16.45 6.07
CA ALA A 413 1.49 17.83 6.49
C ALA A 413 1.52 18.81 5.30
N ILE A 414 2.22 18.47 4.20
CA ILE A 414 2.27 19.30 2.99
C ILE A 414 0.88 19.42 2.34
N ASP A 415 0.11 18.34 2.30
CA ASP A 415 -1.21 18.35 1.66
C ASP A 415 -2.25 19.11 2.50
N ASP A 416 -2.04 19.26 3.81
CA ASP A 416 -2.94 19.99 4.73
C ASP A 416 -2.56 21.47 4.93
N MET A 417 -1.28 21.82 4.73
CA MET A 417 -0.78 23.17 5.01
C MET A 417 -1.39 24.24 4.12
N GLN A 418 -1.44 25.46 4.65
CA GLN A 418 -1.67 26.70 3.90
C GLN A 418 -0.36 27.49 3.86
N GLY A 419 0.33 27.43 2.74
CA GLY A 419 1.68 27.97 2.57
C GLY A 419 1.81 28.90 1.36
N PRO A 420 2.97 29.02 0.77
CA PRO A 420 3.19 29.83 -0.44
C PRO A 420 2.30 29.39 -1.60
N ARG A 421 1.84 28.14 -1.59
CA ARG A 421 0.91 27.58 -2.55
C ARG A 421 -0.02 26.59 -1.83
N ASN A 422 -1.34 26.86 -1.87
CA ASN A 422 -2.33 26.05 -1.15
C ASN A 422 -2.87 24.86 -1.95
N ILE A 423 -2.69 24.86 -3.26
CA ILE A 423 -3.13 23.79 -4.17
C ILE A 423 -1.97 23.44 -5.09
N GLY A 424 -1.67 22.14 -5.19
CA GLY A 424 -0.66 21.64 -6.11
C GLY A 424 0.78 21.88 -5.64
N MET A 425 1.09 21.58 -4.39
CA MET A 425 2.48 21.56 -3.89
C MET A 425 3.31 20.45 -4.53
N HIS A 426 2.65 19.41 -5.03
CA HIS A 426 3.27 18.36 -5.85
C HIS A 426 4.45 17.64 -5.17
N TYR A 427 4.32 17.29 -3.87
CA TYR A 427 5.38 16.57 -3.15
C TYR A 427 5.78 15.27 -3.85
N LYS A 428 4.80 14.42 -4.18
CA LYS A 428 5.06 13.14 -4.87
C LYS A 428 5.77 13.36 -6.21
N GLU A 429 5.28 14.29 -7.01
CA GLU A 429 5.83 14.61 -8.33
C GLU A 429 7.25 15.18 -8.21
N THR A 430 7.53 15.96 -7.18
CA THR A 430 8.89 16.47 -6.89
C THR A 430 9.85 15.34 -6.56
N VAL A 431 9.43 14.42 -5.68
CA VAL A 431 10.20 13.20 -5.37
C VAL A 431 10.45 12.38 -6.65
N GLN A 432 9.42 12.22 -7.49
CA GLN A 432 9.51 11.49 -8.76
C GLN A 432 10.52 12.10 -9.73
N GLN A 433 10.60 13.44 -9.81
CA GLN A 433 11.57 14.10 -10.70
C GLN A 433 13.01 13.81 -10.27
N HIS A 434 13.28 13.78 -8.97
CA HIS A 434 14.60 13.38 -8.46
C HIS A 434 14.89 11.89 -8.72
N TYR A 435 13.92 11.01 -8.47
CA TYR A 435 14.05 9.59 -8.77
C TYR A 435 14.33 9.33 -10.25
N LYS A 436 13.63 10.02 -11.15
CA LYS A 436 13.75 9.89 -12.60
C LYS A 436 15.18 10.15 -13.11
N ALA A 437 15.94 11.04 -12.46
CA ALA A 437 17.32 11.30 -12.82
C ALA A 437 18.19 10.06 -12.61
N PHE A 438 18.09 9.40 -11.47
CA PHE A 438 18.83 8.17 -11.17
C PHE A 438 18.32 6.98 -12.00
N TRP A 439 17.02 6.83 -12.12
CA TRP A 439 16.41 5.77 -12.90
C TRP A 439 16.85 5.78 -14.37
N LYS A 440 16.90 6.95 -15.02
CA LYS A 440 17.42 7.08 -16.40
C LYS A 440 18.90 6.72 -16.55
N MET A 441 19.67 6.86 -15.49
CA MET A 441 21.08 6.46 -15.47
C MET A 441 21.29 5.00 -15.09
N GLY A 442 20.22 4.26 -14.79
CA GLY A 442 20.31 2.86 -14.32
C GLY A 442 20.91 2.73 -12.92
N ILE A 443 20.83 3.76 -12.09
CA ILE A 443 21.35 3.76 -10.71
C ILE A 443 20.26 3.23 -9.77
N PRO A 444 20.50 2.09 -9.07
CA PRO A 444 19.57 1.59 -8.07
C PRO A 444 19.34 2.60 -6.95
N THR A 445 18.09 2.79 -6.58
CA THR A 445 17.68 3.76 -5.57
C THR A 445 16.75 3.10 -4.56
N ASP A 446 17.00 3.31 -3.27
CA ASP A 446 16.10 2.94 -2.19
C ASP A 446 15.25 4.15 -1.78
N PHE A 447 14.11 3.86 -1.18
CA PHE A 447 13.30 4.87 -0.50
C PHE A 447 13.35 4.66 1.01
N VAL A 448 13.39 5.76 1.74
CA VAL A 448 13.44 5.75 3.21
C VAL A 448 12.46 6.79 3.75
N ASP A 449 11.91 6.52 4.93
CA ASP A 449 11.30 7.56 5.74
C ASP A 449 12.28 8.04 6.82
N MET A 450 11.89 9.02 7.62
CA MET A 450 12.77 9.61 8.65
C MET A 450 13.13 8.64 9.80
N SER A 451 12.43 7.50 9.93
CA SER A 451 12.73 6.49 10.95
C SER A 451 13.90 5.58 10.57
N TYR A 452 14.19 5.44 9.26
CA TYR A 452 15.16 4.50 8.73
C TYR A 452 16.61 4.92 9.02
N ASP A 453 17.49 3.93 9.03
CA ASP A 453 18.94 4.16 9.03
C ASP A 453 19.41 4.57 7.64
N ILE A 454 20.05 5.73 7.55
CA ILE A 454 20.58 6.29 6.31
C ILE A 454 22.10 6.11 6.17
N SER A 455 22.78 5.57 7.17
CA SER A 455 24.25 5.51 7.26
C SER A 455 24.91 4.68 6.16
N LYS A 456 24.19 3.71 5.60
CA LYS A 456 24.70 2.83 4.53
C LYS A 456 24.77 3.48 3.15
N TYR A 457 24.09 4.61 2.94
CA TYR A 457 24.03 5.27 1.64
C TYR A 457 25.19 6.26 1.44
N LYS A 458 25.46 6.59 0.18
CA LYS A 458 26.40 7.66 -0.19
C LYS A 458 25.69 8.98 -0.47
N VAL A 459 24.48 8.90 -0.99
CA VAL A 459 23.66 10.05 -1.35
C VAL A 459 22.30 9.92 -0.70
N LEU A 460 21.86 10.95 -0.01
CA LEU A 460 20.49 11.13 0.48
C LEU A 460 19.86 12.31 -0.28
N VAL A 461 18.77 12.05 -0.97
CA VAL A 461 17.95 13.08 -1.60
C VAL A 461 16.71 13.28 -0.76
N ALA A 462 16.51 14.47 -0.22
CA ALA A 462 15.40 14.82 0.66
C ALA A 462 14.59 16.01 0.09
N PRO A 463 13.72 15.78 -0.92
CA PRO A 463 12.95 16.83 -1.55
C PRO A 463 11.86 17.32 -0.61
N MET A 464 11.64 18.64 -0.54
CA MET A 464 10.54 19.25 0.23
C MET A 464 10.35 18.61 1.60
N MET A 465 11.41 18.52 2.37
CA MET A 465 11.42 17.95 3.72
C MET A 465 10.80 18.96 4.71
N TYR A 466 9.52 19.30 4.50
CA TYR A 466 8.76 20.34 5.21
C TYR A 466 8.70 20.06 6.69
N LEU A 467 8.22 18.86 7.04
CA LEU A 467 8.11 18.40 8.41
C LEU A 467 9.38 17.63 8.79
N LEU A 468 9.96 17.95 9.94
CA LEU A 468 11.03 17.18 10.55
C LEU A 468 10.49 16.39 11.75
N ARG A 469 10.67 15.08 11.73
CA ARG A 469 10.44 14.24 12.90
C ARG A 469 11.67 14.31 13.81
N ASN A 470 11.42 14.23 15.11
CA ASN A 470 12.42 14.41 16.15
C ASN A 470 13.72 13.62 15.89
N GLY A 471 14.81 14.35 15.82
CA GLY A 471 16.17 13.81 15.65
C GLY A 471 16.61 13.49 14.24
N PHE A 472 15.77 13.68 13.20
CA PHE A 472 16.19 13.39 11.83
C PHE A 472 17.25 14.35 11.32
N GLU A 473 17.21 15.64 11.71
CA GLU A 473 18.26 16.63 11.44
C GLU A 473 19.60 16.19 11.99
N GLN A 474 19.62 15.54 13.16
CA GLN A 474 20.86 15.01 13.74
C GLN A 474 21.38 13.79 12.96
N LYS A 475 20.49 12.90 12.48
CA LYS A 475 20.89 11.80 11.58
C LYS A 475 21.54 12.34 10.31
N ILE A 476 20.99 13.41 9.72
CA ILE A 476 21.55 14.07 8.53
C ILE A 476 22.93 14.65 8.82
N LYS A 477 23.11 15.34 9.95
CA LYS A 477 24.43 15.88 10.35
C LYS A 477 25.49 14.78 10.41
N VAL A 478 25.22 13.71 11.14
CA VAL A 478 26.12 12.56 11.26
C VAL A 478 26.40 11.93 9.88
N PHE A 479 25.40 11.81 9.04
CA PHE A 479 25.55 11.27 7.68
C PHE A 479 26.50 12.14 6.83
N VAL A 480 26.36 13.46 6.85
CA VAL A 480 27.19 14.38 6.07
C VAL A 480 28.61 14.43 6.66
N GLU A 481 28.78 14.48 7.98
CA GLU A 481 30.07 14.42 8.65
C GLU A 481 30.84 13.12 8.34
N ALA A 482 30.13 12.02 8.13
CA ALA A 482 30.70 10.75 7.69
C ALA A 482 31.07 10.70 6.19
N GLY A 483 30.86 11.80 5.45
CA GLY A 483 31.19 11.93 4.02
C GLY A 483 30.01 11.62 3.09
N GLY A 484 28.81 11.49 3.61
CA GLY A 484 27.58 11.37 2.80
C GLY A 484 27.23 12.70 2.11
N THR A 485 26.56 12.61 0.96
CA THR A 485 26.08 13.77 0.21
C THR A 485 24.59 13.96 0.44
N LEU A 486 24.19 15.11 0.98
CA LEU A 486 22.80 15.53 1.09
C LEU A 486 22.41 16.38 -0.12
N ILE A 487 21.28 16.03 -0.76
CA ILE A 487 20.59 16.88 -1.72
C ILE A 487 19.21 17.21 -1.14
N THR A 488 18.96 18.47 -0.84
CA THR A 488 17.66 18.95 -0.37
C THR A 488 17.16 20.07 -1.27
N THR A 489 15.87 20.41 -1.15
CA THR A 489 15.22 21.43 -1.99
C THR A 489 14.59 22.51 -1.12
N TYR A 490 13.94 23.48 -1.77
CA TYR A 490 13.07 24.45 -1.10
C TYR A 490 12.08 23.76 -0.17
N TRP A 491 11.49 24.52 0.75
CA TRP A 491 10.44 24.08 1.66
C TRP A 491 10.87 22.91 2.56
N SER A 492 12.09 23.01 3.12
CA SER A 492 12.67 22.00 3.99
C SER A 492 12.94 22.55 5.39
N GLY A 493 12.66 21.72 6.42
CA GLY A 493 12.89 22.05 7.84
C GLY A 493 12.06 23.22 8.33
N ILE A 494 10.78 23.27 7.97
CA ILE A 494 9.87 24.37 8.29
C ILE A 494 9.13 24.13 9.61
N VAL A 495 8.61 22.90 9.81
CA VAL A 495 7.80 22.53 10.97
C VAL A 495 8.33 21.27 11.65
N ASN A 496 7.98 21.14 12.92
CA ASN A 496 8.24 19.94 13.72
C ASN A 496 7.20 18.84 13.48
N GLU A 497 7.29 17.75 14.22
CA GLU A 497 6.41 16.59 14.11
C GLU A 497 4.92 16.84 14.45
N THR A 498 4.58 18.02 15.00
CA THR A 498 3.21 18.44 15.29
C THR A 498 2.71 19.55 14.36
N ASP A 499 3.45 19.82 13.29
CA ASP A 499 3.19 20.86 12.30
C ASP A 499 3.31 22.29 12.85
N LEU A 500 4.14 22.51 13.90
CA LEU A 500 4.46 23.84 14.40
C LEU A 500 5.74 24.37 13.74
N CYS A 501 5.68 25.60 13.24
CA CYS A 501 6.85 26.28 12.68
C CYS A 501 7.97 26.42 13.71
N TYR A 502 9.21 26.13 13.28
CA TYR A 502 10.39 26.44 14.05
C TYR A 502 10.62 27.95 14.14
N LEU A 503 11.05 28.44 15.30
CA LEU A 503 11.27 29.86 15.55
C LEU A 503 12.71 30.34 15.27
N GLU A 504 13.64 29.41 15.06
CA GLU A 504 15.09 29.69 14.98
C GLU A 504 15.59 29.83 13.53
N GLY A 505 14.68 29.84 12.56
CA GLY A 505 15.00 29.92 11.14
C GLY A 505 15.00 28.57 10.42
N THR A 506 15.05 28.61 9.10
CA THR A 506 14.91 27.45 8.22
C THR A 506 16.07 27.32 7.23
N PRO A 507 16.45 26.10 6.83
CA PRO A 507 15.99 24.79 7.32
C PRO A 507 16.46 24.52 8.75
N HIS A 508 15.50 24.29 9.66
CA HIS A 508 15.79 24.08 11.07
C HIS A 508 16.83 22.97 11.29
N GLY A 509 17.79 23.24 12.19
CA GLY A 509 18.82 22.27 12.54
C GLY A 509 19.81 21.94 11.42
N LEU A 510 19.62 22.41 10.19
CA LEU A 510 20.44 22.07 9.01
C LEU A 510 21.13 23.29 8.36
N MET A 511 20.91 24.51 8.84
CA MET A 511 21.49 25.71 8.25
C MET A 511 23.02 25.63 8.13
N ASP A 512 23.72 25.12 9.16
CA ASP A 512 25.15 24.92 9.14
C ASP A 512 25.60 23.82 8.18
N VAL A 513 24.75 22.78 7.99
CA VAL A 513 25.04 21.66 7.09
C VAL A 513 24.97 22.10 5.64
N VAL A 514 23.93 22.88 5.29
CA VAL A 514 23.71 23.35 3.91
C VAL A 514 24.38 24.70 3.62
N GLY A 515 24.86 25.39 4.66
CA GLY A 515 25.57 26.69 4.53
C GLY A 515 24.64 27.83 4.09
N LEU A 516 23.34 27.76 4.33
CA LEU A 516 22.38 28.80 3.97
C LEU A 516 21.23 28.90 4.98
N ARG A 517 20.54 30.03 4.98
CA ARG A 517 19.28 30.28 5.66
C ARG A 517 18.23 30.74 4.61
N SER A 518 17.04 30.15 4.65
CA SER A 518 15.90 30.64 3.87
C SER A 518 15.24 31.78 4.62
N GLU A 519 15.06 32.92 3.98
CA GLU A 519 14.43 34.12 4.56
C GLU A 519 12.96 34.24 4.14
N GLU A 520 12.69 34.01 2.86
CA GLU A 520 11.37 34.14 2.25
C GLU A 520 11.12 33.02 1.25
N ASN A 521 9.85 32.66 1.08
CA ASN A 521 9.42 31.68 0.09
C ASN A 521 8.33 32.33 -0.78
N ASP A 522 8.58 32.42 -2.07
CA ASP A 522 7.65 32.96 -3.04
C ASP A 522 6.97 31.85 -3.84
N GLY A 523 5.66 31.96 -4.00
CA GLY A 523 4.85 31.01 -4.78
C GLY A 523 4.79 31.43 -6.24
N LEU A 524 5.16 30.52 -7.15
CA LEU A 524 5.03 30.75 -8.58
C LEU A 524 3.62 30.39 -9.06
N PHE A 525 3.05 31.18 -9.98
CA PHE A 525 1.84 30.81 -10.70
C PHE A 525 2.09 29.65 -11.69
N ASP A 526 1.02 29.00 -12.14
CA ASP A 526 1.14 27.94 -13.13
C ASP A 526 1.77 28.47 -14.42
N GLY A 527 2.83 27.79 -14.86
CA GLY A 527 3.59 28.17 -16.05
C GLY A 527 4.72 29.18 -15.83
N GLU A 528 4.85 29.76 -14.64
CA GLU A 528 6.03 30.54 -14.27
C GLU A 528 7.22 29.64 -13.96
N THR A 529 8.42 30.11 -14.24
CA THR A 529 9.67 29.40 -13.98
C THR A 529 10.73 30.37 -13.47
N ASN A 530 11.53 29.94 -12.54
CA ASN A 530 12.78 30.57 -12.16
C ASN A 530 13.96 29.86 -12.82
N SER A 531 15.06 30.57 -13.00
CA SER A 531 16.32 30.00 -13.45
C SER A 531 17.39 30.17 -12.38
N ALA A 532 18.16 29.10 -12.18
CA ALA A 532 19.34 29.11 -11.31
C ALA A 532 20.59 28.88 -12.17
N SER A 533 21.63 29.68 -11.96
CA SER A 533 22.93 29.49 -12.59
C SER A 533 23.96 29.14 -11.53
N ALA A 534 24.75 28.11 -11.78
CA ALA A 534 25.91 27.83 -10.93
C ALA A 534 26.95 28.95 -11.14
N THR A 535 27.30 29.66 -10.07
CA THR A 535 28.50 30.50 -10.09
C THR A 535 29.70 29.59 -9.88
N THR A 536 30.43 29.29 -10.95
CA THR A 536 31.75 28.65 -10.83
C THR A 536 32.68 29.60 -10.09
N SER A 537 32.86 29.41 -8.79
CA SER A 537 34.05 29.96 -8.13
C SER A 537 35.25 29.15 -8.60
N SER A 538 36.12 29.80 -9.36
CA SER A 538 37.44 29.31 -9.72
C SER A 538 38.26 28.94 -8.51
#